data_9823ddaca2bbe3b4a90f0d282d7c3132
#
_entry.id   9823ddaca2bbe3b4a90f0d282d7c3132
#
_cell.length_a   1.000
_cell.length_b   1.000
_cell.length_c   1.000
_cell.angle_alpha   90.00
_cell.angle_beta   90.00
_cell.angle_gamma   90.00
#
_symmetry.space_group_name_H-M   'P 1'
#
loop_
_entity.id
_entity.type
_entity.pdbx_description
1 polymer ?
#
loop_
_entity_poly.entity_id
_entity_poly.type
_entity_poly.pdbx_seq_one_letter_code
_entity_poly.pdbx_strand_id
1 'polypeptide(L)'
;TENAFVGNDRISDANLLTLGLTSRLVDPDTGAEAVRLGVAQRLRFDNQQVVLPGALPVTDRVSDLLVGASVNWVPQWAFDSTVQYNPKLSQSELASVGLRYNPGNYRTISAALRRQRDISEQVDVGWQWPINDLWGDKGKDLGPGRGQGGGRYYSVGRLNYSTLDKKLVDAVVGIEYDGCCWIGRVVLQRSQNSLSTSNT
;
A
#
# COMPACT_ATOMS: atom_id res chain seq x y z
N THR A 1 -5.25 -15.70 0.06
CA THR A 1 -6.62 -15.36 0.49
C THR A 1 -7.43 -16.62 0.64
N GLU A 2 -7.76 -16.98 1.89
CA GLU A 2 -8.43 -18.25 2.20
C GLU A 2 -9.92 -18.30 1.82
N ASN A 3 -10.52 -17.15 1.59
CA ASN A 3 -11.92 -17.02 1.16
C ASN A 3 -12.00 -16.22 -0.15
N ALA A 4 -11.50 -16.81 -1.22
CA ALA A 4 -11.51 -16.21 -2.57
C ALA A 4 -12.76 -16.56 -3.39
N PHE A 5 -13.77 -17.16 -2.77
CA PHE A 5 -14.99 -17.58 -3.45
C PHE A 5 -16.02 -16.45 -3.46
N VAL A 6 -16.62 -16.23 -4.60
CA VAL A 6 -17.67 -15.22 -4.81
C VAL A 6 -18.95 -15.93 -5.23
N GLY A 7 -20.05 -15.65 -4.51
CA GLY A 7 -21.35 -16.24 -4.81
C GLY A 7 -21.65 -17.52 -4.01
N ASN A 8 -22.51 -18.37 -4.55
CA ASN A 8 -22.99 -19.59 -3.89
C ASN A 8 -22.11 -20.83 -4.11
N ASP A 9 -20.90 -20.66 -4.66
CA ASP A 9 -20.18 -21.78 -5.20
C ASP A 9 -19.48 -22.65 -4.16
N ARG A 10 -18.67 -22.07 -3.31
CA ARG A 10 -17.92 -22.83 -2.30
C ARG A 10 -17.49 -21.94 -1.14
N ILE A 11 -17.59 -22.44 0.04
CA ILE A 11 -17.01 -21.85 1.26
C ILE A 11 -15.79 -22.70 1.61
N SER A 12 -14.63 -22.05 1.77
CA SER A 12 -13.45 -22.71 2.30
C SER A 12 -13.71 -23.15 3.73
N ASP A 13 -13.45 -24.40 4.02
CA ASP A 13 -13.49 -24.92 5.39
C ASP A 13 -12.32 -24.31 6.18
N ALA A 14 -12.65 -23.65 7.27
CA ALA A 14 -11.63 -22.99 8.10
C ALA A 14 -12.00 -23.06 9.57
N ASN A 15 -11.16 -23.75 10.33
CA ASN A 15 -11.17 -23.72 11.79
C ASN A 15 -9.88 -23.03 12.25
N LEU A 16 -9.97 -21.70 12.42
CA LEU A 16 -8.82 -20.81 12.56
C LEU A 16 -8.93 -19.98 13.85
N LEU A 17 -7.83 -19.84 14.55
CA LEU A 17 -7.66 -18.88 15.62
C LEU A 17 -6.56 -17.89 15.22
N THR A 18 -6.85 -16.61 15.22
CA THR A 18 -5.85 -15.57 15.04
C THR A 18 -5.57 -14.90 16.38
N LEU A 19 -4.32 -14.99 16.80
CA LEU A 19 -3.82 -14.31 17.99
C LEU A 19 -3.00 -13.12 17.55
N GLY A 20 -3.25 -11.96 18.14
CA GLY A 20 -2.52 -10.73 17.83
C GLY A 20 -2.29 -9.88 19.05
N LEU A 21 -1.11 -9.25 19.09
CA LEU A 21 -0.73 -8.27 20.09
C LEU A 21 -0.37 -6.98 19.37
N THR A 22 -0.95 -5.86 19.83
CA THR A 22 -0.62 -4.53 19.31
C THR A 22 -0.25 -3.62 20.46
N SER A 23 0.88 -2.95 20.34
CA SER A 23 1.33 -1.89 21.25
C SER A 23 1.31 -0.55 20.53
N ARG A 24 0.88 0.49 21.23
CA ARG A 24 0.81 1.86 20.70
C ARG A 24 1.46 2.83 21.68
N LEU A 25 2.27 3.72 21.14
CA LEU A 25 2.77 4.88 21.85
C LEU A 25 2.02 6.11 21.33
N VAL A 26 1.39 6.81 22.24
CA VAL A 26 0.57 7.99 21.95
C VAL A 26 1.27 9.20 22.55
N ASP A 27 1.35 10.26 21.77
CA ASP A 27 1.85 11.55 22.23
C ASP A 27 0.85 12.13 23.27
N PRO A 28 1.27 12.38 24.50
CA PRO A 28 0.38 12.85 25.54
C PRO A 28 -0.18 14.27 25.31
N ASP A 29 0.52 15.09 24.54
CA ASP A 29 0.14 16.48 24.29
C ASP A 29 -0.90 16.61 23.17
N THR A 30 -0.77 15.79 22.13
CA THR A 30 -1.62 15.86 20.94
C THR A 30 -2.65 14.72 20.85
N GLY A 31 -2.47 13.65 21.61
CA GLY A 31 -3.25 12.43 21.50
C GLY A 31 -3.00 11.64 20.20
N ALA A 32 -2.04 12.07 19.39
CA ALA A 32 -1.69 11.41 18.14
C ALA A 32 -0.86 10.15 18.39
N GLU A 33 -1.11 9.12 17.59
CA GLU A 33 -0.33 7.88 17.65
C GLU A 33 1.02 8.09 16.98
N ALA A 34 2.10 8.02 17.77
CA ALA A 34 3.46 8.21 17.28
C ALA A 34 4.06 6.89 16.76
N VAL A 35 3.85 5.80 17.46
CA VAL A 35 4.36 4.47 17.08
C VAL A 35 3.31 3.41 17.32
N ARG A 36 3.18 2.50 16.39
CA ARG A 36 2.37 1.27 16.52
C ARG A 36 3.24 0.08 16.15
N LEU A 37 3.26 -0.91 17.01
CA LEU A 37 3.90 -2.20 16.79
C LEU A 37 2.85 -3.31 16.91
N GLY A 38 2.87 -4.27 16.00
CA GLY A 38 1.93 -5.37 16.02
C GLY A 38 2.58 -6.68 15.62
N VAL A 39 2.15 -7.75 16.26
CA VAL A 39 2.52 -9.12 15.94
C VAL A 39 1.24 -9.94 15.89
N ALA A 40 1.05 -10.74 14.87
CA ALA A 40 -0.09 -11.64 14.76
C ALA A 40 0.32 -12.99 14.21
N GLN A 41 -0.33 -14.03 14.70
CA GLN A 41 -0.16 -15.39 14.23
C GLN A 41 -1.51 -16.08 14.11
N ARG A 42 -1.66 -16.88 13.08
CA ARG A 42 -2.86 -17.66 12.82
C ARG A 42 -2.58 -19.13 13.10
N LEU A 43 -3.45 -19.76 13.86
CA LEU A 43 -3.41 -21.18 14.16
C LEU A 43 -4.57 -21.87 13.44
N ARG A 44 -4.29 -22.97 12.77
CA ARG A 44 -5.29 -23.80 12.11
C ARG A 44 -5.43 -25.10 12.92
N PHE A 45 -6.67 -25.46 13.25
CA PHE A 45 -6.95 -26.67 14.02
C PHE A 45 -7.21 -27.87 13.13
N ASP A 46 -7.78 -27.65 11.93
CA ASP A 46 -8.09 -28.71 10.98
C ASP A 46 -7.42 -28.49 9.64
N ASN A 47 -7.12 -29.58 8.93
CA ASN A 47 -6.60 -29.52 7.58
C ASN A 47 -7.70 -29.05 6.62
N GLN A 48 -7.36 -28.19 5.72
CA GLN A 48 -8.28 -27.71 4.69
C GLN A 48 -8.63 -28.84 3.72
N GLN A 49 -9.92 -29.14 3.55
CA GLN A 49 -10.42 -30.17 2.63
C GLN A 49 -11.07 -29.55 1.39
N VAL A 50 -11.66 -28.37 1.54
CA VAL A 50 -12.30 -27.66 0.42
C VAL A 50 -11.30 -26.68 -0.18
N VAL A 51 -10.83 -27.00 -1.38
CA VAL A 51 -9.85 -26.20 -2.15
C VAL A 51 -10.35 -25.91 -3.56
N LEU A 52 -9.80 -24.89 -4.19
CA LEU A 52 -10.03 -24.65 -5.63
C LEU A 52 -9.48 -25.80 -6.48
N PRO A 53 -10.13 -26.10 -7.61
CA PRO A 53 -9.59 -27.09 -8.56
C PRO A 53 -8.14 -26.78 -8.94
N GLY A 54 -7.24 -27.74 -8.70
CA GLY A 54 -5.80 -27.57 -8.96
C GLY A 54 -5.00 -26.92 -7.82
N ALA A 55 -5.63 -26.48 -6.74
CA ALA A 55 -4.93 -26.01 -5.56
C ALA A 55 -4.60 -27.15 -4.59
N LEU A 56 -3.50 -27.01 -3.86
CA LEU A 56 -3.14 -27.95 -2.80
C LEU A 56 -3.84 -27.54 -1.49
N PRO A 57 -4.32 -28.51 -0.68
CA PRO A 57 -4.85 -28.25 0.65
C PRO A 57 -3.80 -27.62 1.55
N VAL A 58 -4.19 -26.64 2.36
CA VAL A 58 -3.33 -26.10 3.41
C VAL A 58 -3.40 -27.02 4.64
N THR A 59 -2.33 -27.71 4.91
CA THR A 59 -2.22 -28.69 6.03
C THR A 59 -1.44 -28.14 7.22
N ASP A 60 -0.88 -26.95 7.13
CA ASP A 60 -0.08 -26.36 8.17
C ASP A 60 -0.93 -25.84 9.33
N ARG A 61 -0.66 -26.33 10.53
CA ARG A 61 -1.36 -25.92 11.75
C ARG A 61 -0.98 -24.54 12.24
N VAL A 62 0.26 -24.13 12.00
CA VAL A 62 0.80 -22.82 12.34
C VAL A 62 1.07 -22.08 11.05
N SER A 63 0.37 -20.96 10.87
CA SER A 63 0.60 -20.09 9.73
C SER A 63 1.79 -19.15 9.98
N ASP A 64 2.10 -18.39 8.98
CA ASP A 64 3.16 -17.39 9.03
C ASP A 64 2.94 -16.37 10.15
N LEU A 65 4.03 -15.93 10.72
CA LEU A 65 4.08 -14.84 11.68
C LEU A 65 4.03 -13.51 10.93
N LEU A 66 3.08 -12.64 11.28
CA LEU A 66 2.95 -11.29 10.75
C LEU A 66 3.48 -10.29 11.78
N VAL A 67 4.45 -9.48 11.38
CA VAL A 67 5.00 -8.41 12.20
C VAL A 67 4.82 -7.09 11.45
N GLY A 68 4.29 -6.09 12.13
CA GLY A 68 4.06 -4.77 11.57
C GLY A 68 4.57 -3.66 12.48
N ALA A 69 5.07 -2.60 11.88
CA ALA A 69 5.47 -1.37 12.56
C ALA A 69 5.00 -0.16 11.76
N SER A 70 4.51 0.86 12.47
CA SER A 70 4.14 2.16 11.91
C SER A 70 4.68 3.25 12.81
N VAL A 71 5.35 4.24 12.22
CA VAL A 71 5.98 5.35 12.95
C VAL A 71 5.58 6.67 12.33
N ASN A 72 4.98 7.56 13.13
CA ASN A 72 4.59 8.93 12.78
C ASN A 72 5.27 9.93 13.71
N TRP A 73 6.52 9.67 14.07
CA TRP A 73 7.26 10.43 15.07
C TRP A 73 7.44 11.91 14.71
N VAL A 74 7.69 12.16 13.44
CA VAL A 74 7.82 13.52 12.90
C VAL A 74 6.52 13.87 12.17
N PRO A 75 5.87 15.02 12.44
CA PRO A 75 4.54 15.33 11.91
C PRO A 75 4.42 15.28 10.39
N GLN A 76 5.53 15.47 9.68
CA GLN A 76 5.56 15.49 8.20
C GLN A 76 5.91 14.14 7.58
N TRP A 77 6.39 13.19 8.36
CA TRP A 77 6.88 11.89 7.89
C TRP A 77 6.08 10.75 8.51
N ALA A 78 5.72 9.81 7.68
CA ALA A 78 5.13 8.53 8.08
C ALA A 78 5.93 7.38 7.51
N PHE A 79 6.22 6.40 8.32
CA PHE A 79 6.89 5.17 7.96
C PHE A 79 6.02 3.98 8.37
N ASP A 80 5.88 3.01 7.50
CA ASP A 80 5.25 1.73 7.81
C ASP A 80 6.05 0.57 7.26
N SER A 81 6.01 -0.54 7.96
CA SER A 81 6.66 -1.78 7.56
C SER A 81 5.84 -2.98 8.01
N THR A 82 5.73 -3.96 7.15
CA THR A 82 5.07 -5.22 7.46
C THR A 82 5.90 -6.36 6.90
N VAL A 83 6.14 -7.39 7.72
CA VAL A 83 6.85 -8.62 7.33
C VAL A 83 6.02 -9.82 7.71
N GLN A 84 5.80 -10.70 6.75
CA GLN A 84 5.24 -12.02 6.95
C GLN A 84 6.37 -13.05 6.89
N TYR A 85 6.58 -13.74 7.97
CA TYR A 85 7.67 -14.69 8.13
C TYR A 85 7.13 -16.11 8.29
N ASN A 86 7.66 -17.03 7.50
CA ASN A 86 7.35 -18.46 7.60
C ASN A 86 8.34 -19.14 8.55
N PRO A 87 7.92 -19.55 9.75
CA PRO A 87 8.82 -20.15 10.73
C PRO A 87 9.33 -21.53 10.32
N LYS A 88 8.62 -22.27 9.47
CA LYS A 88 9.04 -23.59 9.00
C LYS A 88 10.17 -23.51 7.98
N LEU A 89 10.07 -22.55 7.06
CA LEU A 89 11.06 -22.34 6.01
C LEU A 89 12.15 -21.36 6.44
N SER A 90 12.03 -20.77 7.62
CA SER A 90 12.92 -19.71 8.12
C SER A 90 13.15 -18.58 7.12
N GLN A 91 12.07 -18.16 6.43
CA GLN A 91 12.13 -17.19 5.34
C GLN A 91 10.99 -16.18 5.45
N SER A 92 11.25 -14.94 4.96
CA SER A 92 10.19 -13.97 4.77
C SER A 92 9.45 -14.25 3.46
N GLU A 93 8.13 -14.42 3.54
CA GLU A 93 7.27 -14.64 2.38
C GLU A 93 6.82 -13.33 1.75
N LEU A 94 6.47 -12.36 2.59
CA LEU A 94 6.03 -11.04 2.18
C LEU A 94 6.73 -9.99 3.03
N ALA A 95 7.24 -8.95 2.40
CA ALA A 95 7.76 -7.78 3.08
C ALA A 95 7.29 -6.51 2.36
N SER A 96 6.84 -5.53 3.13
CA SER A 96 6.53 -4.21 2.60
C SER A 96 7.11 -3.13 3.49
N VAL A 97 7.63 -2.09 2.87
CA VAL A 97 8.14 -0.89 3.54
C VAL A 97 7.58 0.31 2.80
N GLY A 98 6.99 1.24 3.53
CA GLY A 98 6.44 2.47 2.99
C GLY A 98 6.99 3.68 3.72
N LEU A 99 7.20 4.75 2.96
CA LEU A 99 7.60 6.05 3.45
C LEU A 99 6.74 7.11 2.80
N ARG A 100 6.23 8.05 3.58
CA ARG A 100 5.47 9.18 3.10
C ARG A 100 5.99 10.46 3.72
N TYR A 101 6.16 11.47 2.88
CA TYR A 101 6.48 12.83 3.26
C TYR A 101 5.34 13.76 2.88
N ASN A 102 4.78 14.44 3.88
CA ASN A 102 3.67 15.38 3.70
C ASN A 102 3.98 16.67 4.50
N PRO A 103 4.69 17.63 3.92
CA PRO A 103 5.07 18.87 4.60
C PRO A 103 3.91 19.89 4.72
N GLY A 104 2.81 19.65 4.07
CA GLY A 104 1.65 20.54 4.09
C GLY A 104 0.51 20.01 3.23
N ASN A 105 -0.59 20.74 3.18
CA ASN A 105 -1.74 20.38 2.36
C ASN A 105 -1.37 20.37 0.87
N TYR A 106 -1.89 19.38 0.14
CA TYR A 106 -1.65 19.16 -1.29
C TYR A 106 -0.19 18.85 -1.67
N ARG A 107 0.67 18.62 -0.69
CA ARG A 107 2.07 18.24 -0.87
C ARG A 107 2.29 16.88 -0.26
N THR A 108 2.48 15.88 -1.11
CA THR A 108 2.73 14.51 -0.67
C THR A 108 3.69 13.82 -1.64
N ILE A 109 4.69 13.18 -1.11
CA ILE A 109 5.54 12.24 -1.83
C ILE A 109 5.53 10.94 -1.04
N SER A 110 5.29 9.83 -1.72
CA SER A 110 5.30 8.51 -1.11
C SER A 110 6.14 7.54 -1.92
N ALA A 111 6.82 6.66 -1.23
CA ALA A 111 7.54 5.55 -1.82
C ALA A 111 7.24 4.28 -1.03
N ALA A 112 7.02 3.18 -1.71
CA ALA A 112 6.80 1.89 -1.09
C ALA A 112 7.56 0.80 -1.84
N LEU A 113 8.16 -0.12 -1.08
CA LEU A 113 8.76 -1.33 -1.59
C LEU A 113 7.91 -2.50 -1.12
N ARG A 114 7.49 -3.35 -2.04
CA ARG A 114 6.76 -4.59 -1.74
C ARG A 114 7.49 -5.75 -2.37
N ARG A 115 7.74 -6.74 -1.57
CA ARG A 115 8.37 -7.98 -2.00
C ARG A 115 7.52 -9.16 -1.57
N GLN A 116 7.15 -9.98 -2.54
CA GLN A 116 6.59 -11.30 -2.31
C GLN A 116 7.56 -12.32 -2.91
N ARG A 117 8.06 -13.22 -2.08
CA ARG A 117 9.10 -14.16 -2.49
C ARG A 117 8.74 -14.88 -3.77
N ASP A 118 9.68 -14.91 -4.73
CA ASP A 118 9.61 -15.60 -6.02
C ASP A 118 8.41 -15.25 -6.91
N ILE A 119 7.59 -14.29 -6.50
CA ILE A 119 6.38 -13.86 -7.23
C ILE A 119 6.53 -12.44 -7.76
N SER A 120 6.85 -11.49 -6.88
CA SER A 120 6.92 -10.08 -7.25
C SER A 120 7.84 -9.28 -6.35
N GLU A 121 8.51 -8.32 -6.93
CA GLU A 121 9.21 -7.27 -6.21
C GLU A 121 8.95 -5.95 -6.94
N GLN A 122 8.30 -5.02 -6.24
CA GLN A 122 7.80 -3.79 -6.84
C GLN A 122 8.14 -2.58 -5.99
N VAL A 123 8.46 -1.49 -6.68
CA VAL A 123 8.62 -0.18 -6.08
C VAL A 123 7.50 0.71 -6.60
N ASP A 124 6.71 1.26 -5.68
CA ASP A 124 5.68 2.26 -5.93
C ASP A 124 6.21 3.64 -5.53
N VAL A 125 6.06 4.62 -6.41
CA VAL A 125 6.31 6.03 -6.10
C VAL A 125 5.08 6.82 -6.47
N GLY A 126 4.60 7.64 -5.56
CA GLY A 126 3.45 8.50 -5.78
C GLY A 126 3.74 9.93 -5.33
N TRP A 127 3.16 10.90 -5.99
CA TRP A 127 3.30 12.30 -5.61
C TRP A 127 2.07 13.13 -5.97
N GLN A 128 1.89 14.16 -5.18
CA GLN A 128 1.02 15.29 -5.46
C GLN A 128 1.74 16.53 -4.96
N TRP A 129 1.99 17.49 -5.84
CA TRP A 129 2.72 18.68 -5.48
C TRP A 129 2.27 19.91 -6.27
N PRO A 130 2.07 21.08 -5.64
CA PRO A 130 1.74 22.30 -6.36
C PRO A 130 2.92 22.74 -7.22
N ILE A 131 2.69 22.89 -8.53
CA ILE A 131 3.73 23.33 -9.47
C ILE A 131 4.11 24.78 -9.18
N ASN A 132 3.17 25.58 -8.67
CA ASN A 132 3.38 26.97 -8.31
C ASN A 132 4.51 27.16 -7.25
N ASP A 133 4.82 26.13 -6.46
CA ASP A 133 5.93 26.16 -5.51
C ASP A 133 7.28 26.37 -6.20
N LEU A 134 7.42 25.97 -7.48
CA LEU A 134 8.66 26.12 -8.25
C LEU A 134 9.02 27.58 -8.48
N TRP A 135 8.04 28.45 -8.48
CA TRP A 135 8.27 29.91 -8.60
C TRP A 135 8.02 30.68 -7.29
N GLY A 136 8.00 29.94 -6.19
CA GLY A 136 7.94 30.55 -4.84
C GLY A 136 6.53 30.98 -4.40
N ASP A 137 5.49 30.72 -5.18
CA ASP A 137 4.11 31.00 -4.80
C ASP A 137 3.51 29.82 -4.04
N LYS A 138 3.60 29.86 -2.72
CA LYS A 138 3.11 28.79 -1.85
C LYS A 138 1.59 28.77 -1.63
N GLY A 139 0.88 29.81 -2.13
CA GLY A 139 -0.57 29.92 -1.93
C GLY A 139 -1.00 30.11 -0.49
N LYS A 140 -2.31 30.17 -0.29
CA LYS A 140 -2.94 30.19 1.03
C LYS A 140 -3.68 28.88 1.25
N ASP A 141 -3.43 28.25 2.37
CA ASP A 141 -4.24 27.09 2.78
C ASP A 141 -5.66 27.57 3.15
N LEU A 142 -6.65 27.19 2.35
CA LEU A 142 -8.05 27.52 2.58
C LEU A 142 -8.78 26.48 3.43
N GLY A 143 -8.06 25.48 3.93
CA GLY A 143 -8.57 24.39 4.75
C GLY A 143 -8.91 23.12 3.94
N PRO A 144 -9.33 22.06 4.63
CA PRO A 144 -9.59 20.76 4.02
C PRO A 144 -10.58 20.84 2.86
N GLY A 145 -10.18 20.37 1.67
CA GLY A 145 -11.00 20.30 0.48
C GLY A 145 -11.25 21.63 -0.24
N ARG A 146 -10.66 22.73 0.20
CA ARG A 146 -10.85 24.07 -0.40
C ARG A 146 -9.69 24.54 -1.28
N GLY A 147 -8.63 23.75 -1.38
CA GLY A 147 -7.46 24.10 -2.18
C GLY A 147 -6.56 25.18 -1.56
N GLN A 148 -5.75 25.78 -2.38
CA GLN A 148 -4.79 26.81 -2.00
C GLN A 148 -5.07 28.18 -2.69
N GLY A 149 -6.24 28.37 -3.19
CA GLY A 149 -6.66 29.52 -3.98
C GLY A 149 -6.82 29.18 -5.47
N GLY A 150 -7.57 30.01 -6.19
CA GLY A 150 -7.81 29.83 -7.63
C GLY A 150 -6.54 30.06 -8.46
N GLY A 151 -6.45 29.41 -9.62
CA GLY A 151 -5.32 29.55 -10.54
C GLY A 151 -4.10 28.74 -10.20
N ARG A 152 -4.28 27.63 -9.47
CA ARG A 152 -3.19 26.77 -9.03
C ARG A 152 -3.08 25.49 -9.86
N TYR A 153 -1.86 25.13 -10.14
CA TYR A 153 -1.53 23.89 -10.84
C TYR A 153 -0.88 22.89 -9.88
N TYR A 154 -1.30 21.62 -9.98
CA TYR A 154 -0.74 20.53 -9.22
C TYR A 154 -0.21 19.46 -10.17
N SER A 155 1.00 18.96 -9.91
CA SER A 155 1.50 17.75 -10.52
C SER A 155 1.07 16.56 -9.68
N VAL A 156 0.46 15.57 -10.31
CA VAL A 156 0.06 14.31 -9.68
C VAL A 156 0.65 13.16 -10.46
N GLY A 157 1.02 12.10 -9.78
CA GLY A 157 1.52 10.92 -10.47
C GLY A 157 1.73 9.74 -9.56
N ARG A 158 1.81 8.58 -10.21
CA ARG A 158 2.12 7.30 -9.59
C ARG A 158 2.89 6.46 -10.59
N LEU A 159 3.98 5.88 -10.13
CA LEU A 159 4.80 4.95 -10.89
C LEU A 159 4.91 3.64 -10.11
N ASN A 160 4.68 2.53 -10.78
CA ASN A 160 4.91 1.19 -10.25
C ASN A 160 5.93 0.49 -11.14
N TYR A 161 7.07 0.15 -10.57
CA TYR A 161 8.17 -0.51 -11.25
C TYR A 161 8.41 -1.89 -10.66
N SER A 162 8.42 -2.93 -11.51
CA SER A 162 8.83 -4.28 -11.12
C SER A 162 10.34 -4.40 -11.22
N THR A 163 11.00 -4.61 -10.08
CA THR A 163 12.45 -4.84 -10.04
C THR A 163 12.80 -6.24 -10.49
N LEU A 164 11.90 -7.20 -10.29
CA LEU A 164 12.06 -8.59 -10.72
C LEU A 164 12.04 -8.69 -12.24
N ASP A 165 11.04 -8.07 -12.89
CA ASP A 165 10.86 -8.08 -14.34
C ASP A 165 11.62 -6.95 -15.05
N LYS A 166 12.21 -6.04 -14.28
CA LYS A 166 12.94 -4.86 -14.76
C LYS A 166 12.12 -4.01 -15.74
N LYS A 167 10.85 -3.81 -15.44
CA LYS A 167 9.93 -3.04 -16.28
C LYS A 167 8.96 -2.18 -15.45
N LEU A 168 8.50 -1.10 -16.09
CA LEU A 168 7.43 -0.27 -15.57
C LEU A 168 6.09 -1.01 -15.75
N VAL A 169 5.42 -1.30 -14.63
CA VAL A 169 4.13 -2.04 -14.63
C VAL A 169 2.97 -1.11 -14.89
N ASP A 170 2.97 0.03 -14.21
CA ASP A 170 1.93 1.04 -14.32
C ASP A 170 2.53 2.43 -14.12
N ALA A 171 2.03 3.38 -14.88
CA ALA A 171 2.42 4.78 -14.75
C ALA A 171 1.22 5.68 -14.99
N VAL A 172 0.96 6.57 -14.07
CA VAL A 172 -0.05 7.62 -14.18
C VAL A 172 0.63 8.93 -13.87
N VAL A 173 0.57 9.86 -14.81
CA VAL A 173 1.12 11.22 -14.63
C VAL A 173 0.06 12.21 -15.09
N GLY A 174 -0.19 13.24 -14.32
CA GLY A 174 -1.21 14.21 -14.63
C GLY A 174 -0.91 15.60 -14.08
N ILE A 175 -1.66 16.55 -14.60
CA ILE A 175 -1.71 17.92 -14.13
C ILE A 175 -3.16 18.22 -13.76
N GLU A 176 -3.34 18.80 -12.60
CA GLU A 176 -4.62 19.28 -12.10
C GLU A 176 -4.57 20.79 -11.98
N TYR A 177 -5.60 21.45 -12.46
CA TYR A 177 -5.78 22.89 -12.34
C TYR A 177 -6.99 23.18 -11.45
N ASP A 178 -6.78 23.98 -10.42
CA ASP A 178 -7.84 24.48 -9.54
C ASP A 178 -8.20 25.90 -9.94
N GLY A 179 -9.40 26.07 -10.49
CA GLY A 179 -9.95 27.33 -11.00
C GLY A 179 -10.93 27.99 -10.04
N CYS A 180 -10.79 27.78 -8.71
CA CYS A 180 -11.73 28.33 -7.71
C CYS A 180 -13.13 27.68 -7.70
N CYS A 181 -13.77 27.55 -8.82
CA CYS A 181 -15.15 27.05 -8.95
C CYS A 181 -15.25 25.79 -9.82
N TRP A 182 -14.17 25.38 -10.39
CA TRP A 182 -14.03 24.17 -11.19
C TRP A 182 -12.61 23.60 -11.09
N ILE A 183 -12.49 22.29 -11.21
CA ILE A 183 -11.23 21.58 -11.22
C ILE A 183 -11.10 20.86 -12.55
N GLY A 184 -10.03 21.12 -13.29
CA GLY A 184 -9.66 20.40 -14.50
C GLY A 184 -8.51 19.46 -14.24
N ARG A 185 -8.61 18.21 -14.69
CA ARG A 185 -7.54 17.21 -14.57
C ARG A 185 -7.27 16.58 -15.93
N VAL A 186 -6.00 16.57 -16.31
CA VAL A 186 -5.51 15.83 -17.47
C VAL A 186 -4.53 14.78 -17.00
N VAL A 187 -4.78 13.53 -17.34
CA VAL A 187 -4.00 12.37 -16.89
C VAL A 187 -3.58 11.53 -18.09
N LEU A 188 -2.31 11.17 -18.13
CA LEU A 188 -1.77 10.17 -19.02
C LEU A 188 -1.52 8.89 -18.22
N GLN A 189 -2.10 7.80 -18.66
CA GLN A 189 -1.94 6.49 -18.04
C GLN A 189 -1.31 5.52 -19.04
N ARG A 190 -0.30 4.80 -18.58
CA ARG A 190 0.28 3.66 -19.25
C ARG A 190 0.17 2.44 -18.35
N SER A 191 -0.58 1.44 -18.78
CA SER A 191 -0.71 0.15 -18.11
C SER A 191 -0.17 -0.92 -19.04
N GLN A 192 0.70 -1.80 -18.54
CA GLN A 192 1.12 -3.00 -19.26
C GLN A 192 0.18 -4.15 -18.89
N ASN A 193 -0.81 -4.40 -19.73
CA ASN A 193 -1.55 -5.65 -19.67
C ASN A 193 -0.64 -6.75 -20.21
N SER A 194 -0.27 -7.69 -19.37
CA SER A 194 0.39 -8.93 -19.78
C SER A 194 -0.64 -9.88 -20.39
N LEU A 195 -1.14 -9.56 -21.58
CA LEU A 195 -1.72 -10.56 -22.43
C LEU A 195 -0.54 -11.30 -23.10
N SER A 196 -0.18 -12.43 -22.53
CA SER A 196 0.65 -13.40 -23.23
C SER A 196 -0.18 -13.96 -24.36
N THR A 197 -0.04 -13.41 -25.56
CA THR A 197 -0.44 -14.09 -26.77
C THR A 197 0.53 -15.26 -26.95
N SER A 198 0.09 -16.46 -26.56
CA SER A 198 0.72 -17.67 -27.03
C SER A 198 0.37 -17.80 -28.49
N ASN A 199 1.28 -17.43 -29.37
CA ASN A 199 1.23 -17.88 -30.77
C ASN A 199 1.68 -19.33 -30.79
N THR A 200 0.74 -20.20 -31.12
CA THR A 200 0.96 -21.54 -31.66
C THR A 200 1.71 -21.49 -32.98
#